data_6fc7fa3de284bbda95b8e0f06238a1e0
#
_entry.id   6fc7fa3de284bbda95b8e0f06238a1e0
#
_cell.length_a   1.000
_cell.length_b   1.000
_cell.length_c   1.000
_cell.angle_alpha   90.00
_cell.angle_beta   90.00
_cell.angle_gamma   90.00
#
_symmetry.space_group_name_H-M   'P 1'
#
loop_
_entity.id
_entity.type
_entity.pdbx_description
1 polymer ?
#
loop_
_entity_poly.entity_id
_entity_poly.type
_entity_poly.pdbx_seq_one_letter_code
_entity_poly.pdbx_strand_id
1 'polypeptide(L)'
;MNDNLKKKFEELIVDKRMASALCVTFGNENNDYFYCGGRLAEDDINKTNINSIFDLSSISKFFTLIIVFKVIELGMLSLDDTITDIDQRFINLNSITIGDLLSYQFELKTSERLEKCSNIEELEHLLFNVTFSQNKGIYSDIPAMIIRILIEKIMNEDFFSLIEKWIIKPCKLENTYINIPDDMLSNTVSNNFEHRIIKNRFITYDHITRGICNDGKSQVFKNIKFAGHAGIFSSISDMSKLCKKFLNYELLSKKNVFSLGINRTGEKINGNYTKFFGYLCYSKHPIRIYSEVNHQLSEKTIAFGGYTGNQLTIDPVNNIYIFMAANRCHNRVTQIIPKADSNKYIKMMNGSKTIQHQGITYIYTKDFVYARDENVIDPIVEYLLS
;
A
#
# COMPACT_ATOMS: atom_id res chain seq x y z
N MET A 1 -15.28 13.99 -15.31
CA MET A 1 -15.20 14.33 -13.87
C MET A 1 -15.83 15.70 -13.66
N ASN A 2 -16.79 15.83 -12.73
CA ASN A 2 -17.52 17.10 -12.47
C ASN A 2 -16.78 17.98 -11.44
N ASP A 3 -17.16 19.26 -11.36
CA ASP A 3 -16.48 20.23 -10.48
C ASP A 3 -16.73 19.97 -8.98
N ASN A 4 -17.86 19.35 -8.62
CA ASN A 4 -18.15 18.97 -7.24
C ASN A 4 -17.14 17.93 -6.72
N LEU A 5 -16.79 16.95 -7.56
CA LEU A 5 -15.79 15.92 -7.22
C LEU A 5 -14.41 16.54 -7.04
N LYS A 6 -14.00 17.46 -7.94
CA LYS A 6 -12.73 18.20 -7.80
C LYS A 6 -12.66 18.98 -6.49
N LYS A 7 -13.72 19.68 -6.14
CA LYS A 7 -13.80 20.44 -4.90
C LYS A 7 -13.60 19.57 -3.67
N LYS A 8 -14.22 18.38 -3.64
CA LYS A 8 -14.02 17.42 -2.55
C LYS A 8 -12.57 16.95 -2.44
N PHE A 9 -11.87 16.74 -3.58
CA PHE A 9 -10.46 16.39 -3.56
C PHE A 9 -9.59 17.52 -3.00
N GLU A 10 -9.88 18.75 -3.35
CA GLU A 10 -9.17 19.93 -2.85
C GLU A 10 -9.33 20.11 -1.35
N GLU A 11 -10.47 19.77 -0.77
CA GLU A 11 -10.70 19.85 0.67
C GLU A 11 -9.66 19.03 1.47
N LEU A 12 -9.20 17.89 0.96
CA LEU A 12 -8.22 17.05 1.63
C LEU A 12 -6.84 17.72 1.77
N ILE A 13 -6.42 18.47 0.74
CA ILE A 13 -5.10 19.11 0.69
C ILE A 13 -5.14 20.57 1.15
N VAL A 14 -6.18 21.31 0.81
CA VAL A 14 -6.29 22.74 1.11
C VAL A 14 -6.91 22.96 2.48
N ASP A 15 -8.17 22.54 2.69
CA ASP A 15 -8.92 22.85 3.89
C ASP A 15 -8.47 22.01 5.09
N LYS A 16 -8.32 20.69 4.87
CA LYS A 16 -7.90 19.75 5.92
C LYS A 16 -6.37 19.66 6.06
N ARG A 17 -5.63 20.10 5.06
CA ARG A 17 -4.16 20.09 5.02
C ARG A 17 -3.56 18.75 5.43
N MET A 18 -4.15 17.64 4.97
CA MET A 18 -3.74 16.29 5.35
C MET A 18 -2.65 15.69 4.46
N ALA A 19 -2.38 16.33 3.32
CA ALA A 19 -1.26 16.05 2.44
C ALA A 19 -0.88 17.33 1.69
N SER A 20 0.34 17.45 1.21
CA SER A 20 0.75 18.54 0.31
C SER A 20 0.57 18.16 -1.17
N ALA A 21 0.44 16.87 -1.46
CA ALA A 21 0.23 16.30 -2.80
C ALA A 21 -0.93 15.31 -2.77
N LEU A 22 -1.79 15.39 -3.76
CA LEU A 22 -2.87 14.44 -4.03
C LEU A 22 -3.02 14.28 -5.54
N CYS A 23 -2.82 13.07 -6.04
CA CYS A 23 -3.13 12.69 -7.41
C CYS A 23 -4.09 11.49 -7.41
N VAL A 24 -5.09 11.53 -8.27
CA VAL A 24 -6.13 10.49 -8.34
C VAL A 24 -6.36 10.10 -9.78
N THR A 25 -6.42 8.80 -10.04
CA THR A 25 -6.97 8.25 -11.29
C THR A 25 -8.04 7.23 -10.98
N PHE A 26 -9.10 7.23 -11.75
CA PHE A 26 -10.20 6.29 -11.59
C PHE A 26 -10.95 6.12 -12.91
N GLY A 27 -11.64 5.02 -13.07
CA GLY A 27 -12.39 4.74 -14.27
C GLY A 27 -12.69 3.26 -14.45
N ASN A 28 -12.77 2.83 -15.69
CA ASN A 28 -12.98 1.45 -16.11
C ASN A 28 -11.99 1.06 -17.22
N GLU A 29 -12.18 -0.09 -17.83
CA GLU A 29 -11.33 -0.58 -18.92
C GLU A 29 -11.25 0.38 -20.13
N ASN A 30 -12.30 1.17 -20.38
CA ASN A 30 -12.41 2.05 -21.56
C ASN A 30 -12.10 3.51 -21.26
N ASN A 31 -12.45 4.00 -20.06
CA ASN A 31 -12.39 5.40 -19.69
C ASN A 31 -11.60 5.59 -18.38
N ASP A 32 -10.81 6.63 -18.34
CA ASP A 32 -10.10 7.06 -17.16
C ASP A 32 -10.22 8.57 -16.93
N TYR A 33 -10.19 8.93 -15.66
CA TYR A 33 -10.22 10.32 -15.20
C TYR A 33 -8.98 10.57 -14.36
N PHE A 34 -8.44 11.79 -14.45
CA PHE A 34 -7.25 12.21 -13.71
C PHE A 34 -7.52 13.50 -12.95
N TYR A 35 -6.99 13.57 -11.75
CA TYR A 35 -6.89 14.79 -10.96
C TYR A 35 -5.50 14.87 -10.34
N CYS A 36 -4.90 16.07 -10.34
CA CYS A 36 -3.67 16.36 -9.62
C CYS A 36 -3.83 17.68 -8.88
N GLY A 37 -3.55 17.66 -7.60
CA GLY A 37 -3.63 18.83 -6.73
C GLY A 37 -2.45 18.88 -5.77
N GLY A 38 -2.09 20.10 -5.38
CA GLY A 38 -0.98 20.34 -4.46
C GLY A 38 0.39 20.40 -5.14
N ARG A 39 1.43 20.14 -4.34
CA ARG A 39 2.83 20.33 -4.70
C ARG A 39 3.63 19.08 -4.35
N LEU A 40 4.82 18.92 -4.96
CA LEU A 40 5.71 17.78 -4.73
C LEU A 40 6.23 17.71 -3.28
N ALA A 41 6.26 18.83 -2.58
CA ALA A 41 6.46 18.98 -1.15
C ALA A 41 5.74 20.25 -0.69
N GLU A 42 5.56 20.47 0.63
CA GLU A 42 4.78 21.60 1.15
C GLU A 42 5.34 22.95 0.68
N ASP A 43 6.66 23.11 0.68
CA ASP A 43 7.37 24.34 0.30
C ASP A 43 7.92 24.31 -1.13
N ASP A 44 7.56 23.29 -1.94
CA ASP A 44 8.02 23.20 -3.33
C ASP A 44 7.22 24.14 -4.23
N ILE A 45 7.89 24.76 -5.19
CA ILE A 45 7.25 25.56 -6.25
C ILE A 45 6.54 24.68 -7.29
N ASN A 46 7.00 23.43 -7.45
CA ASN A 46 6.51 22.52 -8.46
C ASN A 46 5.19 21.88 -8.03
N LYS A 47 4.19 22.00 -8.89
CA LYS A 47 2.90 21.33 -8.71
C LYS A 47 2.98 19.87 -9.15
N THR A 48 2.12 19.05 -8.57
CA THR A 48 1.92 17.69 -9.02
C THR A 48 1.30 17.62 -10.43
N ASN A 49 1.61 16.56 -11.15
CA ASN A 49 1.04 16.23 -12.45
C ASN A 49 0.82 14.71 -12.57
N ILE A 50 0.22 14.24 -13.67
CA ILE A 50 -0.13 12.83 -13.86
C ILE A 50 1.08 11.88 -13.86
N ASN A 51 2.27 12.40 -14.13
CA ASN A 51 3.54 11.67 -14.16
C ASN A 51 4.37 11.88 -12.88
N SER A 52 3.87 12.64 -11.91
CA SER A 52 4.56 12.78 -10.62
C SER A 52 4.68 11.43 -9.92
N ILE A 53 5.88 11.14 -9.43
CA ILE A 53 6.25 9.82 -8.89
C ILE A 53 6.01 9.80 -7.39
N PHE A 54 5.24 8.81 -6.93
CA PHE A 54 4.90 8.59 -5.53
C PHE A 54 5.49 7.27 -5.03
N ASP A 55 5.93 7.24 -3.79
CA ASP A 55 6.22 6.00 -3.07
C ASP A 55 4.90 5.25 -2.84
N LEU A 56 4.73 4.11 -3.50
CA LEU A 56 3.51 3.30 -3.42
C LEU A 56 3.32 2.63 -2.05
N SER A 57 4.39 2.55 -1.24
CA SER A 57 4.34 1.86 0.04
C SER A 57 3.75 0.44 -0.12
N SER A 58 2.82 0.02 0.73
CA SER A 58 2.20 -1.31 0.69
C SER A 58 1.37 -1.62 -0.56
N ILE A 59 1.06 -0.64 -1.42
CA ILE A 59 0.44 -0.93 -2.73
C ILE A 59 1.42 -1.72 -3.62
N SER A 60 2.72 -1.68 -3.34
CA SER A 60 3.71 -2.56 -3.98
C SER A 60 3.34 -4.04 -3.90
N LYS A 61 2.55 -4.47 -2.89
CA LYS A 61 2.02 -5.84 -2.78
C LYS A 61 1.08 -6.23 -3.94
N PHE A 62 0.50 -5.26 -4.63
CA PHE A 62 -0.29 -5.54 -5.82
C PHE A 62 0.56 -6.12 -6.95
N PHE A 63 1.76 -5.61 -7.14
CA PHE A 63 2.73 -6.18 -8.10
C PHE A 63 3.14 -7.58 -7.67
N THR A 64 3.42 -7.77 -6.39
CA THR A 64 3.75 -9.11 -5.84
C THR A 64 2.62 -10.09 -6.07
N LEU A 65 1.37 -9.70 -5.83
CA LEU A 65 0.18 -10.52 -6.04
C LEU A 65 0.05 -10.96 -7.50
N ILE A 66 0.24 -10.06 -8.46
CA ILE A 66 0.19 -10.37 -9.89
C ILE A 66 1.27 -11.40 -10.24
N ILE A 67 2.51 -11.21 -9.79
CA ILE A 67 3.61 -12.14 -10.06
C ILE A 67 3.32 -13.55 -9.50
N VAL A 68 2.87 -13.63 -8.26
CA VAL A 68 2.53 -14.92 -7.61
C VAL A 68 1.49 -15.69 -8.42
N PHE A 69 0.38 -15.01 -8.77
CA PHE A 69 -0.70 -15.65 -9.52
C PHE A 69 -0.30 -15.94 -10.97
N LYS A 70 0.65 -15.19 -11.54
CA LYS A 70 1.26 -15.53 -12.83
C LYS A 70 2.06 -16.83 -12.76
N VAL A 71 2.85 -17.03 -11.70
CA VAL A 71 3.61 -18.28 -11.48
C VAL A 71 2.66 -19.47 -11.24
N ILE A 72 1.53 -19.24 -10.55
CA ILE A 72 0.47 -20.24 -10.39
C ILE A 72 -0.17 -20.59 -11.75
N GLU A 73 -0.45 -19.62 -12.61
CA GLU A 73 -0.98 -19.86 -13.96
C GLU A 73 -0.03 -20.61 -14.87
N LEU A 74 1.27 -20.48 -14.63
CA LEU A 74 2.31 -21.27 -15.33
C LEU A 74 2.42 -22.70 -14.80
N GLY A 75 1.67 -23.06 -13.74
CA GLY A 75 1.73 -24.39 -13.11
C GLY A 75 3.01 -24.67 -12.32
N MET A 76 3.79 -23.63 -12.01
CA MET A 76 5.06 -23.75 -11.26
C MET A 76 4.89 -23.58 -9.76
N LEU A 77 3.70 -23.17 -9.30
CA LEU A 77 3.33 -22.99 -7.89
C LEU A 77 1.85 -23.31 -7.73
N SER A 78 1.48 -23.92 -6.59
CA SER A 78 0.10 -24.12 -6.15
C SER A 78 -0.17 -23.39 -4.84
N LEU A 79 -1.41 -22.99 -4.62
CA LEU A 79 -1.84 -22.47 -3.31
C LEU A 79 -1.78 -23.53 -2.20
N ASP A 80 -1.81 -24.82 -2.58
CA ASP A 80 -1.74 -25.96 -1.66
C ASP A 80 -0.30 -26.41 -1.38
N ASP A 81 0.70 -25.89 -2.11
CA ASP A 81 2.11 -26.21 -1.85
C ASP A 81 2.51 -25.68 -0.47
N THR A 82 3.27 -26.48 0.29
CA THR A 82 3.81 -26.03 1.56
C THR A 82 5.06 -25.16 1.34
N ILE A 83 5.27 -24.22 2.23
CA ILE A 83 6.43 -23.31 2.14
C ILE A 83 7.73 -24.11 2.15
N THR A 84 7.84 -25.15 2.97
CA THR A 84 9.03 -25.98 3.12
C THR A 84 9.29 -26.91 1.95
N ASP A 85 8.28 -27.30 1.18
CA ASP A 85 8.49 -28.08 -0.06
C ASP A 85 9.24 -27.25 -1.10
N ILE A 86 9.03 -25.93 -1.08
CA ILE A 86 9.71 -24.99 -1.97
C ILE A 86 11.08 -24.63 -1.40
N ASP A 87 11.14 -24.28 -0.11
CA ASP A 87 12.39 -23.87 0.53
C ASP A 87 12.50 -24.35 1.98
N GLN A 88 13.32 -25.38 2.19
CA GLN A 88 13.54 -26.02 3.48
C GLN A 88 14.16 -25.09 4.54
N ARG A 89 14.69 -23.92 4.16
CA ARG A 89 15.17 -22.92 5.13
C ARG A 89 14.05 -22.39 6.03
N PHE A 90 12.79 -22.43 5.58
CA PHE A 90 11.61 -22.04 6.37
C PHE A 90 11.07 -23.19 7.25
N ILE A 91 11.95 -23.92 7.92
CA ILE A 91 11.59 -25.15 8.65
C ILE A 91 10.47 -24.96 9.69
N ASN A 92 10.37 -23.78 10.28
CA ASN A 92 9.31 -23.46 11.25
C ASN A 92 7.92 -23.32 10.61
N LEU A 93 7.82 -23.23 9.28
CA LEU A 93 6.58 -23.03 8.52
C LEU A 93 6.15 -24.30 7.77
N ASN A 94 6.55 -25.47 8.23
CA ASN A 94 6.37 -26.77 7.54
C ASN A 94 4.90 -27.21 7.33
N SER A 95 3.97 -26.60 8.07
CA SER A 95 2.53 -26.88 7.94
C SER A 95 1.75 -25.74 7.28
N ILE A 96 2.44 -24.70 6.83
CA ILE A 96 1.80 -23.51 6.24
C ILE A 96 1.89 -23.59 4.73
N THR A 97 0.73 -23.48 4.08
CA THR A 97 0.64 -23.46 2.61
C THR A 97 0.85 -22.04 2.05
N ILE A 98 1.10 -21.96 0.76
CA ILE A 98 1.14 -20.67 0.04
C ILE A 98 -0.20 -19.93 0.17
N GLY A 99 -1.32 -20.65 0.08
CA GLY A 99 -2.65 -20.07 0.28
C GLY A 99 -2.86 -19.48 1.68
N ASP A 100 -2.39 -20.17 2.71
CA ASP A 100 -2.43 -19.69 4.10
C ASP A 100 -1.58 -18.44 4.29
N LEU A 101 -0.36 -18.44 3.73
CA LEU A 101 0.56 -17.32 3.80
C LEU A 101 -0.05 -16.07 3.15
N LEU A 102 -0.53 -16.20 1.92
CA LEU A 102 -1.11 -15.09 1.17
C LEU A 102 -2.41 -14.55 1.79
N SER A 103 -3.18 -15.38 2.50
CA SER A 103 -4.48 -15.01 3.07
C SER A 103 -4.45 -14.68 4.56
N TYR A 104 -3.27 -14.47 5.15
CA TYR A 104 -3.11 -14.09 6.57
C TYR A 104 -3.79 -15.06 7.55
N GLN A 105 -3.67 -16.39 7.31
CA GLN A 105 -4.24 -17.40 8.21
C GLN A 105 -3.47 -17.54 9.52
N PHE A 106 -2.24 -17.03 9.58
CA PHE A 106 -1.36 -17.08 10.74
C PHE A 106 -0.72 -15.73 11.00
N GLU A 107 -0.50 -15.39 12.27
CA GLU A 107 0.34 -14.25 12.63
C GLU A 107 1.80 -14.69 12.64
N LEU A 108 2.62 -14.07 11.78
CA LEU A 108 4.05 -14.34 11.67
C LEU A 108 4.86 -13.33 12.47
N LYS A 109 5.91 -13.81 13.18
CA LYS A 109 6.78 -12.98 14.00
C LYS A 109 8.25 -13.32 13.79
N THR A 110 9.08 -12.29 13.68
CA THR A 110 10.54 -12.38 13.74
C THR A 110 11.03 -12.14 15.17
N SER A 111 12.18 -12.68 15.53
CA SER A 111 12.78 -12.47 16.86
C SER A 111 13.18 -11.02 17.10
N GLU A 112 13.51 -10.29 16.03
CA GLU A 112 13.87 -8.88 16.04
C GLU A 112 13.14 -8.09 14.95
N ARG A 113 13.18 -6.77 15.05
CA ARG A 113 12.58 -5.87 14.07
C ARG A 113 13.43 -5.82 12.80
N LEU A 114 12.84 -6.16 11.66
CA LEU A 114 13.52 -6.25 10.37
C LEU A 114 14.17 -4.95 9.90
N GLU A 115 13.58 -3.79 10.24
CA GLU A 115 14.13 -2.48 9.90
C GLU A 115 15.41 -2.10 10.66
N LYS A 116 15.86 -2.93 11.60
CA LYS A 116 17.14 -2.75 12.31
C LYS A 116 18.28 -3.52 11.66
N CYS A 117 18.01 -4.39 10.72
CA CYS A 117 19.02 -5.18 10.02
C CYS A 117 19.95 -4.28 9.22
N SER A 118 21.23 -4.61 9.23
CA SER A 118 22.29 -3.84 8.55
C SER A 118 22.36 -4.15 7.04
N ASN A 119 21.90 -5.32 6.64
CA ASN A 119 21.93 -5.81 5.27
C ASN A 119 20.82 -6.83 4.99
N ILE A 120 20.71 -7.23 3.72
CA ILE A 120 19.66 -8.15 3.24
C ILE A 120 19.84 -9.54 3.84
N GLU A 121 21.07 -10.04 3.97
CA GLU A 121 21.38 -11.37 4.49
C GLU A 121 20.90 -11.53 5.93
N GLU A 122 21.15 -10.52 6.77
CA GLU A 122 20.68 -10.49 8.16
C GLU A 122 19.14 -10.48 8.21
N LEU A 123 18.50 -9.68 7.37
CA LEU A 123 17.06 -9.60 7.29
C LEU A 123 16.44 -10.93 6.82
N GLU A 124 16.98 -11.55 5.78
CA GLU A 124 16.51 -12.83 5.27
C GLU A 124 16.76 -13.96 6.29
N HIS A 125 17.87 -13.93 7.04
CA HIS A 125 18.09 -14.86 8.15
C HIS A 125 16.98 -14.78 9.19
N LEU A 126 16.51 -13.59 9.56
CA LEU A 126 15.38 -13.43 10.46
C LEU A 126 14.06 -13.98 9.86
N LEU A 127 13.87 -13.81 8.54
CA LEU A 127 12.70 -14.37 7.85
C LEU A 127 12.72 -15.91 7.80
N PHE A 128 13.89 -16.54 7.60
CA PHE A 128 14.00 -18.01 7.64
C PHE A 128 13.69 -18.59 9.02
N ASN A 129 13.91 -17.80 10.08
CA ASN A 129 13.65 -18.18 11.47
C ASN A 129 12.31 -17.65 12.02
N VAL A 130 11.43 -17.18 11.14
CA VAL A 130 10.12 -16.67 11.55
C VAL A 130 9.31 -17.74 12.30
N THR A 131 8.57 -17.32 13.32
CA THR A 131 7.63 -18.16 14.05
C THR A 131 6.19 -17.75 13.74
N PHE A 132 5.22 -18.59 14.03
CA PHE A 132 3.82 -18.29 13.81
C PHE A 132 2.93 -18.60 15.01
N SER A 133 1.77 -17.96 15.06
CA SER A 133 0.69 -18.28 15.98
C SER A 133 -0.63 -18.43 15.21
N GLN A 134 -1.61 -19.08 15.82
CA GLN A 134 -2.93 -19.37 15.22
C GLN A 134 -3.84 -18.12 15.09
N ASN A 135 -3.29 -16.93 15.28
CA ASN A 135 -4.02 -15.67 15.10
C ASN A 135 -4.12 -15.34 13.61
N LYS A 136 -5.32 -15.39 13.06
CA LYS A 136 -5.57 -15.03 11.66
C LYS A 136 -6.08 -13.60 11.50
N GLY A 137 -5.98 -13.07 10.29
CA GLY A 137 -6.47 -11.73 9.97
C GLY A 137 -5.62 -10.61 10.57
N ILE A 138 -4.35 -10.88 10.88
CA ILE A 138 -3.37 -9.89 11.34
C ILE A 138 -2.54 -9.43 10.14
N TYR A 139 -2.70 -8.16 9.76
CA TYR A 139 -1.91 -7.57 8.68
C TYR A 139 -0.42 -7.58 9.01
N SER A 140 0.39 -8.07 8.08
CA SER A 140 1.84 -8.11 8.17
C SER A 140 2.49 -7.95 6.78
N ASP A 141 3.72 -7.47 6.75
CA ASP A 141 4.54 -7.40 5.55
C ASP A 141 5.30 -8.70 5.30
N ILE A 142 5.50 -9.51 6.34
CA ILE A 142 6.28 -10.75 6.31
C ILE A 142 5.80 -11.72 5.23
N PRO A 143 4.49 -11.98 5.03
CA PRO A 143 4.01 -12.85 3.97
C PRO A 143 4.51 -12.46 2.58
N ALA A 144 4.45 -11.18 2.23
CA ALA A 144 4.91 -10.70 0.93
C ALA A 144 6.43 -10.79 0.77
N MET A 145 7.19 -10.63 1.86
CA MET A 145 8.65 -10.77 1.86
C MET A 145 9.07 -12.24 1.69
N ILE A 146 8.39 -13.17 2.36
CA ILE A 146 8.63 -14.61 2.21
C ILE A 146 8.29 -15.05 0.78
N ILE A 147 7.12 -14.66 0.28
CA ILE A 147 6.69 -15.06 -1.07
C ILE A 147 7.66 -14.55 -2.14
N ARG A 148 8.25 -13.36 -1.98
CA ARG A 148 9.32 -12.86 -2.85
C ARG A 148 10.49 -13.85 -2.90
N ILE A 149 10.98 -14.33 -1.74
CA ILE A 149 12.10 -15.30 -1.66
C ILE A 149 11.73 -16.61 -2.37
N LEU A 150 10.52 -17.11 -2.12
CA LEU A 150 10.06 -18.38 -2.73
C LEU A 150 9.96 -18.28 -4.25
N ILE A 151 9.40 -17.18 -4.77
CA ILE A 151 9.28 -16.96 -6.21
C ILE A 151 10.65 -16.81 -6.87
N GLU A 152 11.58 -16.07 -6.27
CA GLU A 152 12.96 -15.98 -6.78
C GLU A 152 13.63 -17.36 -6.88
N LYS A 153 13.38 -18.23 -5.89
CA LYS A 153 13.90 -19.59 -5.90
C LYS A 153 13.27 -20.46 -7.00
N ILE A 154 11.94 -20.40 -7.16
CA ILE A 154 11.20 -21.16 -8.18
C ILE A 154 11.63 -20.72 -9.59
N MET A 155 11.71 -19.42 -9.80
CA MET A 155 11.97 -18.83 -11.11
C MET A 155 13.45 -18.73 -11.45
N ASN A 156 14.35 -18.86 -10.46
CA ASN A 156 15.78 -18.59 -10.57
C ASN A 156 16.06 -17.22 -11.24
N GLU A 157 15.25 -16.22 -10.90
CA GLU A 157 15.28 -14.87 -11.46
C GLU A 157 14.95 -13.86 -10.35
N ASP A 158 15.58 -12.68 -10.39
CA ASP A 158 15.28 -11.58 -9.45
C ASP A 158 13.80 -11.16 -9.56
N PHE A 159 13.18 -10.89 -8.41
CA PHE A 159 11.75 -10.63 -8.38
C PHE A 159 11.35 -9.35 -9.13
N PHE A 160 12.18 -8.30 -9.07
CA PHE A 160 11.87 -7.08 -9.80
C PHE A 160 12.06 -7.25 -11.30
N SER A 161 12.99 -8.08 -11.72
CA SER A 161 13.14 -8.48 -13.13
C SER A 161 11.88 -9.18 -13.66
N LEU A 162 11.23 -10.01 -12.84
CA LEU A 162 9.92 -10.58 -13.19
C LEU A 162 8.83 -9.52 -13.30
N ILE A 163 8.81 -8.52 -12.40
CA ILE A 163 7.89 -7.38 -12.48
C ILE A 163 8.14 -6.59 -13.77
N GLU A 164 9.39 -6.31 -14.13
CA GLU A 164 9.72 -5.64 -15.40
C GLU A 164 9.21 -6.43 -16.61
N LYS A 165 9.47 -7.71 -16.63
CA LYS A 165 9.14 -8.62 -17.73
C LYS A 165 7.63 -8.82 -17.92
N TRP A 166 6.88 -8.97 -16.84
CA TRP A 166 5.48 -9.39 -16.89
C TRP A 166 4.47 -8.27 -16.58
N ILE A 167 4.93 -7.14 -16.04
CA ILE A 167 4.07 -6.00 -15.70
C ILE A 167 4.54 -4.72 -16.39
N ILE A 168 5.76 -4.24 -16.09
CA ILE A 168 6.22 -2.92 -16.54
C ILE A 168 6.25 -2.84 -18.07
N LYS A 169 6.93 -3.77 -18.73
CA LYS A 169 7.06 -3.79 -20.19
C LYS A 169 5.72 -4.02 -20.91
N PRO A 170 4.91 -5.04 -20.54
CA PRO A 170 3.60 -5.26 -21.20
C PRO A 170 2.60 -4.12 -20.98
N CYS A 171 2.62 -3.47 -19.81
CA CYS A 171 1.75 -2.33 -19.51
C CYS A 171 2.32 -1.00 -19.99
N LYS A 172 3.56 -0.96 -20.50
CA LYS A 172 4.26 0.27 -20.92
C LYS A 172 4.29 1.31 -19.80
N LEU A 173 4.73 0.88 -18.60
CA LEU A 173 4.88 1.75 -17.46
C LEU A 173 6.22 2.49 -17.58
N GLU A 174 6.18 3.81 -17.66
CA GLU A 174 7.34 4.66 -17.92
C GLU A 174 7.88 5.35 -16.66
N ASN A 175 7.07 5.40 -15.62
CA ASN A 175 7.35 6.07 -14.35
C ASN A 175 7.24 5.12 -13.15
N THR A 176 7.64 3.84 -13.32
CA THR A 176 7.54 2.81 -12.29
C THR A 176 8.91 2.21 -12.01
N TYR A 177 9.40 2.36 -10.77
CA TYR A 177 10.78 2.09 -10.37
C TYR A 177 10.88 1.48 -8.96
N ILE A 178 12.00 0.80 -8.66
CA ILE A 178 12.50 0.61 -7.29
C ILE A 178 13.66 1.57 -7.01
N ASN A 179 14.41 1.94 -8.05
CA ASN A 179 15.47 2.95 -8.01
C ASN A 179 15.14 4.04 -9.02
N ILE A 180 14.74 5.20 -8.54
CA ILE A 180 14.33 6.32 -9.41
C ILE A 180 15.57 6.92 -10.07
N PRO A 181 15.58 7.11 -11.40
CA PRO A 181 16.66 7.82 -12.10
C PRO A 181 16.84 9.25 -11.55
N ASP A 182 18.06 9.75 -11.50
CA ASP A 182 18.40 11.06 -10.92
C ASP A 182 17.64 12.22 -11.58
N ASP A 183 17.46 12.18 -12.89
CA ASP A 183 16.72 13.17 -13.66
C ASP A 183 15.21 13.19 -13.33
N MET A 184 14.67 12.09 -12.81
CA MET A 184 13.27 11.95 -12.40
C MET A 184 13.03 12.36 -10.94
N LEU A 185 14.07 12.55 -10.13
CA LEU A 185 13.93 12.96 -8.71
C LEU A 185 13.24 14.32 -8.58
N SER A 186 13.43 15.22 -9.55
CA SER A 186 12.77 16.53 -9.59
C SER A 186 11.25 16.46 -9.76
N ASN A 187 10.70 15.33 -10.24
CA ASN A 187 9.26 15.08 -10.37
C ASN A 187 8.74 14.06 -9.32
N THR A 188 9.56 13.75 -8.32
CA THR A 188 9.21 12.80 -7.27
C THR A 188 8.66 13.53 -6.05
N VAL A 189 7.53 13.03 -5.54
CA VAL A 189 6.85 13.58 -4.36
C VAL A 189 7.61 13.18 -3.10
N SER A 190 7.78 14.14 -2.19
CA SER A 190 8.39 13.89 -0.88
C SER A 190 7.51 12.97 -0.03
N ASN A 191 8.11 11.97 0.63
CA ASN A 191 7.38 10.93 1.35
C ASN A 191 7.80 10.73 2.81
N ASN A 192 8.77 11.47 3.33
CA ASN A 192 9.33 11.19 4.65
C ASN A 192 9.45 12.38 5.60
N PHE A 193 8.87 13.50 5.29
CA PHE A 193 8.83 14.62 6.25
C PHE A 193 7.83 14.27 7.35
N GLU A 194 8.29 13.57 8.38
CA GLU A 194 7.50 13.00 9.44
C GLU A 194 7.84 13.62 10.79
N HIS A 195 6.80 14.00 11.54
CA HIS A 195 6.93 14.36 12.94
C HIS A 195 6.36 13.21 13.78
N ARG A 196 7.11 12.75 14.77
CA ARG A 196 6.70 11.66 15.65
C ARG A 196 6.79 12.04 17.12
N ILE A 197 5.91 11.48 17.92
CA ILE A 197 6.04 11.46 19.37
C ILE A 197 6.37 10.04 19.79
N ILE A 198 7.62 9.81 20.20
CA ILE A 198 8.10 8.49 20.64
C ILE A 198 8.58 8.63 22.08
N LYS A 199 8.02 7.83 23.00
CA LYS A 199 8.41 7.85 24.43
C LYS A 199 8.45 9.28 25.00
N ASN A 200 7.38 10.06 24.79
CA ASN A 200 7.24 11.46 25.23
C ASN A 200 8.26 12.44 24.62
N ARG A 201 8.97 12.05 23.56
CA ARG A 201 9.85 12.94 22.81
C ARG A 201 9.25 13.25 21.46
N PHE A 202 9.14 14.54 21.14
CA PHE A 202 8.80 14.98 19.80
C PHE A 202 10.06 14.93 18.93
N ILE A 203 9.98 14.19 17.83
CA ILE A 203 11.05 14.02 16.86
C ILE A 203 10.60 14.64 15.56
N THR A 204 11.39 15.55 15.04
CA THR A 204 11.19 16.18 13.73
C THR A 204 12.28 15.71 12.79
N TYR A 205 11.89 15.35 11.58
CA TYR A 205 12.79 15.08 10.46
C TYR A 205 12.82 16.33 9.59
N ASP A 206 13.92 17.05 9.59
CA ASP A 206 14.06 18.41 9.01
C ASP A 206 14.56 18.39 7.57
N HIS A 207 14.47 17.27 6.89
CA HIS A 207 14.87 17.14 5.50
C HIS A 207 13.76 16.51 4.65
N ILE A 208 13.66 16.98 3.43
CA ILE A 208 12.78 16.42 2.42
C ILE A 208 13.50 15.26 1.75
N THR A 209 12.89 14.07 1.76
CA THR A 209 13.44 12.90 1.07
C THR A 209 12.60 12.57 -0.16
N ARG A 210 13.27 12.36 -1.28
CA ARG A 210 12.69 11.91 -2.55
C ARG A 210 13.44 10.70 -3.07
N GLY A 211 12.75 9.75 -3.65
CA GLY A 211 13.37 8.56 -4.25
C GLY A 211 13.87 7.51 -3.26
N ILE A 212 13.70 7.74 -1.96
CA ILE A 212 13.97 6.76 -0.91
C ILE A 212 12.63 6.28 -0.35
N CYS A 213 12.41 4.97 -0.32
CA CYS A 213 11.19 4.38 0.21
C CYS A 213 11.01 4.75 1.69
N ASN A 214 9.78 5.11 2.09
CA ASN A 214 9.45 5.45 3.49
C ASN A 214 9.54 4.22 4.42
N ASP A 215 9.29 3.01 3.91
CA ASP A 215 9.31 1.78 4.71
C ASP A 215 10.73 1.38 5.12
N GLY A 216 10.97 1.31 6.45
CA GLY A 216 12.29 1.01 7.00
C GLY A 216 12.83 -0.39 6.65
N LYS A 217 11.95 -1.40 6.44
CA LYS A 217 12.38 -2.74 6.02
C LYS A 217 12.86 -2.72 4.57
N SER A 218 12.14 -1.99 3.70
CA SER A 218 12.55 -1.82 2.31
C SER A 218 13.83 -1.01 2.17
N GLN A 219 14.11 -0.07 3.09
CA GLN A 219 15.38 0.67 3.11
C GLN A 219 16.61 -0.22 3.32
N VAL A 220 16.47 -1.38 3.98
CA VAL A 220 17.55 -2.37 4.12
C VAL A 220 18.03 -2.87 2.76
N PHE A 221 17.12 -2.91 1.78
CA PHE A 221 17.42 -3.33 0.40
C PHE A 221 18.09 -2.25 -0.44
N LYS A 222 18.22 -1.02 0.04
CA LYS A 222 18.97 0.11 -0.58
C LYS A 222 18.60 0.36 -2.04
N ASN A 223 17.33 0.17 -2.42
CA ASN A 223 16.82 0.27 -3.79
C ASN A 223 17.53 -0.66 -4.82
N ILE A 224 18.31 -1.64 -4.35
CA ILE A 224 19.03 -2.60 -5.21
C ILE A 224 18.13 -3.78 -5.56
N LYS A 225 17.26 -4.17 -4.62
CA LYS A 225 16.37 -5.32 -4.73
C LYS A 225 14.99 -4.98 -4.19
N PHE A 226 13.96 -5.56 -4.78
CA PHE A 226 12.59 -5.36 -4.28
C PHE A 226 12.32 -6.21 -3.04
N ALA A 227 11.79 -5.60 -1.99
CA ALA A 227 11.54 -6.28 -0.72
C ALA A 227 10.29 -7.20 -0.72
N GLY A 228 9.43 -7.09 -1.74
CA GLY A 228 8.19 -7.86 -1.87
C GLY A 228 6.94 -7.14 -1.34
N HIS A 229 7.04 -6.27 -0.35
CA HIS A 229 5.90 -5.65 0.32
C HIS A 229 5.78 -4.14 0.10
N ALA A 230 6.90 -3.45 -0.13
CA ALA A 230 7.00 -2.01 -0.35
C ALA A 230 8.29 -1.69 -1.12
N GLY A 231 8.44 -0.47 -1.63
CA GLY A 231 9.62 0.00 -2.32
C GLY A 231 9.44 0.26 -3.81
N ILE A 232 8.25 0.04 -4.36
CA ILE A 232 7.92 0.48 -5.72
C ILE A 232 7.44 1.93 -5.67
N PHE A 233 7.96 2.71 -6.59
CA PHE A 233 7.51 4.07 -6.91
C PHE A 233 6.77 4.07 -8.24
N SER A 234 5.69 4.85 -8.35
CA SER A 234 4.94 4.96 -9.60
C SER A 234 4.14 6.26 -9.70
N SER A 235 3.59 6.53 -10.88
CA SER A 235 2.70 7.66 -11.16
C SER A 235 1.25 7.21 -11.32
N ILE A 236 0.30 8.17 -11.25
CA ILE A 236 -1.11 7.84 -11.52
C ILE A 236 -1.34 7.48 -12.99
N SER A 237 -0.54 8.00 -13.90
CA SER A 237 -0.56 7.64 -15.33
C SER A 237 -0.25 6.14 -15.52
N ASP A 238 0.80 5.64 -14.89
CA ASP A 238 1.20 4.24 -14.98
C ASP A 238 0.22 3.32 -14.25
N MET A 239 -0.23 3.72 -13.06
CA MET A 239 -1.21 2.93 -12.31
C MET A 239 -2.56 2.82 -13.04
N SER A 240 -2.99 3.85 -13.79
CA SER A 240 -4.15 3.75 -14.68
C SER A 240 -3.95 2.66 -15.74
N LYS A 241 -2.80 2.67 -16.46
CA LYS A 241 -2.47 1.66 -17.46
C LYS A 241 -2.49 0.24 -16.85
N LEU A 242 -1.85 0.09 -15.67
CA LEU A 242 -1.80 -1.19 -14.95
C LEU A 242 -3.21 -1.68 -14.56
N CYS A 243 -4.05 -0.81 -13.97
CA CYS A 243 -5.40 -1.16 -13.55
C CYS A 243 -6.29 -1.57 -14.74
N LYS A 244 -6.21 -0.86 -15.86
CA LYS A 244 -6.96 -1.22 -17.07
C LYS A 244 -6.53 -2.57 -17.64
N LYS A 245 -5.22 -2.83 -17.73
CA LYS A 245 -4.69 -4.13 -18.16
C LYS A 245 -5.12 -5.27 -17.24
N PHE A 246 -5.18 -5.00 -15.94
CA PHE A 246 -5.64 -5.97 -14.95
C PHE A 246 -7.15 -6.26 -15.09
N LEU A 247 -7.99 -5.25 -15.27
CA LEU A 247 -9.43 -5.40 -15.50
C LEU A 247 -9.76 -6.10 -16.84
N ASN A 248 -8.93 -5.91 -17.86
CA ASN A 248 -9.03 -6.58 -19.15
C ASN A 248 -8.53 -8.03 -19.13
N TYR A 249 -8.12 -8.54 -17.97
CA TYR A 249 -7.58 -9.90 -17.81
C TYR A 249 -6.32 -10.17 -18.67
N GLU A 250 -5.56 -9.13 -19.02
CA GLU A 250 -4.34 -9.27 -19.80
C GLU A 250 -3.13 -9.71 -18.95
N LEU A 251 -3.21 -9.51 -17.63
CA LEU A 251 -2.14 -9.88 -16.70
C LEU A 251 -2.40 -11.22 -16.03
N LEU A 252 -3.65 -11.47 -15.63
CA LEU A 252 -4.12 -12.70 -14.99
C LEU A 252 -5.46 -13.14 -15.59
N SER A 253 -5.76 -14.42 -15.54
CA SER A 253 -7.05 -14.95 -15.97
C SER A 253 -8.20 -14.37 -15.14
N LYS A 254 -9.37 -14.24 -15.76
CA LYS A 254 -10.60 -13.80 -15.09
C LYS A 254 -10.89 -14.60 -13.81
N LYS A 255 -10.69 -15.93 -13.84
CA LYS A 255 -10.86 -16.82 -12.69
C LYS A 255 -10.02 -16.35 -11.51
N ASN A 256 -8.73 -16.06 -11.73
CA ASN A 256 -7.82 -15.63 -10.69
C ASN A 256 -8.19 -14.22 -10.20
N VAL A 257 -8.40 -13.25 -11.08
CA VAL A 257 -8.81 -11.89 -10.70
C VAL A 257 -10.03 -11.91 -9.76
N PHE A 258 -11.07 -12.70 -10.10
CA PHE A 258 -12.28 -12.81 -9.29
C PHE A 258 -12.10 -13.54 -7.96
N SER A 259 -10.99 -14.24 -7.77
CA SER A 259 -10.69 -14.97 -6.53
C SER A 259 -9.91 -14.15 -5.50
N LEU A 260 -9.20 -13.08 -5.93
CA LEU A 260 -8.20 -12.39 -5.10
C LEU A 260 -8.82 -11.67 -3.91
N GLY A 261 -9.92 -10.93 -4.11
CA GLY A 261 -10.56 -10.09 -3.10
C GLY A 261 -11.54 -10.81 -2.18
N ILE A 262 -11.81 -12.10 -2.40
CA ILE A 262 -12.73 -12.86 -1.56
C ILE A 262 -12.19 -12.96 -0.14
N ASN A 263 -13.04 -12.62 0.85
CA ASN A 263 -12.68 -12.75 2.26
C ASN A 263 -12.31 -14.20 2.63
N ARG A 264 -11.13 -14.38 3.21
CA ARG A 264 -10.58 -15.67 3.65
C ARG A 264 -10.30 -15.73 5.15
N THR A 265 -10.34 -14.60 5.83
CA THR A 265 -10.06 -14.54 7.27
C THR A 265 -11.30 -14.77 8.15
N GLY A 266 -12.48 -14.74 7.55
CA GLY A 266 -13.74 -14.97 8.23
C GLY A 266 -14.30 -13.74 8.95
N GLU A 267 -15.09 -13.96 9.99
CA GLU A 267 -15.81 -12.94 10.74
C GLU A 267 -15.11 -12.57 12.04
N LYS A 268 -15.86 -12.12 13.01
CA LYS A 268 -15.40 -11.70 14.33
C LYS A 268 -14.61 -12.80 15.04
N ILE A 269 -13.39 -12.49 15.50
CA ILE A 269 -12.54 -13.39 16.29
C ILE A 269 -12.45 -12.85 17.72
N ASN A 270 -12.74 -13.71 18.73
CA ASN A 270 -12.65 -13.36 20.16
C ASN A 270 -13.40 -12.08 20.53
N GLY A 271 -14.55 -11.85 19.92
CA GLY A 271 -15.35 -10.69 20.21
C GLY A 271 -14.89 -9.39 19.53
N ASN A 272 -13.74 -9.38 18.84
CA ASN A 272 -13.21 -8.23 18.14
C ASN A 272 -13.39 -8.35 16.63
N TYR A 273 -13.71 -7.24 15.97
CA TYR A 273 -13.69 -7.16 14.53
C TYR A 273 -12.26 -7.01 14.06
N THR A 274 -11.85 -7.87 13.13
CA THR A 274 -10.59 -7.75 12.40
C THR A 274 -10.87 -7.23 11.00
N LYS A 275 -9.88 -6.61 10.36
CA LYS A 275 -9.98 -6.34 8.93
C LYS A 275 -10.09 -7.66 8.18
N PHE A 276 -10.86 -7.67 7.09
CA PHE A 276 -10.99 -8.83 6.23
C PHE A 276 -9.93 -8.82 5.13
N PHE A 277 -9.42 -10.00 4.82
CA PHE A 277 -8.37 -10.17 3.82
C PHE A 277 -8.71 -11.24 2.79
N GLY A 278 -8.37 -10.94 1.52
CA GLY A 278 -8.17 -11.90 0.45
C GLY A 278 -6.70 -12.33 0.38
N TYR A 279 -6.17 -12.51 -0.82
CA TYR A 279 -4.75 -12.80 -1.02
C TYR A 279 -3.94 -11.50 -1.05
N LEU A 280 -3.12 -11.25 -0.03
CA LEU A 280 -2.29 -10.05 0.19
C LEU A 280 -3.05 -8.71 0.15
N CYS A 281 -4.36 -8.71 -0.03
CA CYS A 281 -5.21 -7.52 -0.17
C CYS A 281 -6.28 -7.46 0.92
N TYR A 282 -6.84 -6.28 1.13
CA TYR A 282 -8.05 -6.12 1.92
C TYR A 282 -9.27 -6.59 1.14
N SER A 283 -10.17 -7.28 1.82
CA SER A 283 -11.50 -7.65 1.34
C SER A 283 -12.56 -6.75 1.95
N LYS A 284 -13.75 -6.75 1.35
CA LYS A 284 -14.90 -6.02 1.86
C LYS A 284 -15.30 -6.55 3.25
N HIS A 285 -15.47 -5.63 4.20
CA HIS A 285 -15.99 -5.90 5.53
C HIS A 285 -17.44 -5.39 5.61
N PRO A 286 -18.38 -6.10 6.24
CA PRO A 286 -19.78 -5.67 6.33
C PRO A 286 -19.96 -4.34 7.10
N ILE A 287 -19.05 -4.01 8.00
CA ILE A 287 -19.06 -2.75 8.74
C ILE A 287 -18.07 -1.78 8.10
N ARG A 288 -18.58 -0.68 7.52
CA ARG A 288 -17.82 0.28 6.71
C ARG A 288 -16.58 0.85 7.41
N ILE A 289 -16.67 1.19 8.69
CA ILE A 289 -15.54 1.78 9.44
C ILE A 289 -14.35 0.81 9.62
N TYR A 290 -14.54 -0.48 9.39
CA TYR A 290 -13.48 -1.49 9.42
C TYR A 290 -13.04 -1.94 8.02
N SER A 291 -13.71 -1.44 6.97
CA SER A 291 -13.46 -1.83 5.59
C SER A 291 -12.59 -0.82 4.86
N GLU A 292 -11.57 -1.30 4.15
CA GLU A 292 -10.85 -0.51 3.15
C GLU A 292 -11.60 -0.48 1.80
N VAL A 293 -12.70 -1.24 1.68
CA VAL A 293 -13.56 -1.33 0.50
C VAL A 293 -14.88 -0.61 0.77
N ASN A 294 -15.30 0.26 -0.14
CA ASN A 294 -16.61 0.93 -0.05
C ASN A 294 -17.75 -0.10 -0.08
N HIS A 295 -18.82 0.14 0.70
CA HIS A 295 -19.93 -0.80 0.86
C HIS A 295 -20.77 -1.04 -0.41
N GLN A 296 -20.72 -0.12 -1.38
CA GLN A 296 -21.44 -0.26 -2.67
C GLN A 296 -20.69 -1.17 -3.66
N LEU A 297 -19.39 -1.42 -3.43
CA LEU A 297 -18.58 -2.29 -4.28
C LEU A 297 -18.84 -3.77 -3.99
N SER A 298 -18.43 -4.63 -4.91
CA SER A 298 -18.69 -6.07 -4.84
C SER A 298 -17.83 -6.78 -3.79
N GLU A 299 -18.22 -8.00 -3.42
CA GLU A 299 -17.44 -8.91 -2.54
C GLU A 299 -16.15 -9.44 -3.22
N LYS A 300 -15.96 -9.14 -4.52
CA LYS A 300 -14.75 -9.51 -5.28
C LYS A 300 -13.72 -8.40 -5.32
N THR A 301 -14.04 -7.25 -4.74
CA THR A 301 -13.18 -6.07 -4.73
C THR A 301 -11.89 -6.35 -3.98
N ILE A 302 -10.77 -5.97 -4.59
CA ILE A 302 -9.44 -5.96 -3.98
C ILE A 302 -9.08 -4.54 -3.61
N ALA A 303 -8.53 -4.35 -2.41
CA ALA A 303 -8.08 -3.04 -1.96
C ALA A 303 -6.71 -3.11 -1.28
N PHE A 304 -5.92 -2.07 -1.46
CA PHE A 304 -4.62 -1.88 -0.81
C PHE A 304 -4.54 -0.46 -0.25
N GLY A 305 -4.08 -0.34 0.99
CA GLY A 305 -3.74 0.95 1.59
C GLY A 305 -2.23 1.12 1.68
N GLY A 306 -1.71 2.27 1.27
CA GLY A 306 -0.30 2.65 1.43
C GLY A 306 -0.09 3.55 2.65
N TYR A 307 0.95 3.27 3.44
CA TYR A 307 1.28 4.07 4.63
C TYR A 307 1.50 5.55 4.29
N THR A 308 2.09 5.85 3.15
CA THR A 308 2.32 7.21 2.63
C THR A 308 1.05 7.97 2.27
N GLY A 309 -0.11 7.32 2.28
CA GLY A 309 -1.42 7.93 2.04
C GLY A 309 -2.14 7.44 0.79
N ASN A 310 -1.59 6.45 0.13
CA ASN A 310 -2.15 5.90 -1.10
C ASN A 310 -3.29 4.91 -0.84
N GLN A 311 -4.17 4.77 -1.81
CA GLN A 311 -5.23 3.76 -1.85
C GLN A 311 -5.38 3.23 -3.27
N LEU A 312 -5.44 1.91 -3.41
CA LEU A 312 -5.84 1.23 -4.64
C LEU A 312 -7.09 0.40 -4.35
N THR A 313 -8.09 0.52 -5.19
CA THR A 313 -9.33 -0.26 -5.14
C THR A 313 -9.68 -0.70 -6.55
N ILE A 314 -9.90 -2.00 -6.77
CA ILE A 314 -10.31 -2.56 -8.06
C ILE A 314 -11.50 -3.49 -7.83
N ASP A 315 -12.61 -3.20 -8.48
CA ASP A 315 -13.81 -4.04 -8.46
C ASP A 315 -14.02 -4.70 -9.84
N PRO A 316 -13.67 -5.98 -9.98
CA PRO A 316 -13.79 -6.67 -11.25
C PRO A 316 -15.23 -6.99 -11.66
N VAL A 317 -16.21 -6.90 -10.74
CA VAL A 317 -17.63 -7.13 -11.04
C VAL A 317 -18.25 -5.90 -11.69
N ASN A 318 -17.99 -4.73 -11.10
CA ASN A 318 -18.45 -3.45 -11.64
C ASN A 318 -17.49 -2.90 -12.71
N ASN A 319 -16.39 -3.59 -12.98
CA ASN A 319 -15.36 -3.20 -13.96
C ASN A 319 -14.82 -1.78 -13.72
N ILE A 320 -14.48 -1.45 -12.46
CA ILE A 320 -13.97 -0.14 -12.07
C ILE A 320 -12.70 -0.24 -11.26
N TYR A 321 -11.87 0.81 -11.36
CA TYR A 321 -10.71 1.00 -10.51
C TYR A 321 -10.66 2.43 -9.95
N ILE A 322 -10.01 2.56 -8.79
CA ILE A 322 -9.67 3.84 -8.16
C ILE A 322 -8.25 3.72 -7.64
N PHE A 323 -7.37 4.61 -8.07
CA PHE A 323 -6.05 4.77 -7.47
C PHE A 323 -5.86 6.22 -7.03
N MET A 324 -5.56 6.38 -5.76
CA MET A 324 -5.23 7.64 -5.13
C MET A 324 -3.79 7.58 -4.61
N ALA A 325 -2.98 8.56 -4.96
CA ALA A 325 -1.64 8.77 -4.44
C ALA A 325 -1.58 10.08 -3.65
N ALA A 326 -1.03 10.02 -2.43
CA ALA A 326 -0.86 11.18 -1.57
C ALA A 326 0.40 11.04 -0.72
N ASN A 327 0.91 12.16 -0.19
CA ASN A 327 2.07 12.19 0.69
C ASN A 327 1.72 12.62 2.11
N ARG A 328 0.77 11.95 2.73
CA ARG A 328 0.33 12.30 4.10
C ARG A 328 1.46 12.36 5.12
N CYS A 329 2.57 11.65 4.89
CA CYS A 329 3.71 11.63 5.80
C CYS A 329 4.55 12.89 5.76
N HIS A 330 4.45 13.69 4.68
CA HIS A 330 5.30 14.84 4.46
C HIS A 330 5.13 15.96 5.49
N ASN A 331 3.92 16.23 5.94
CA ASN A 331 3.62 17.34 6.87
C ASN A 331 2.69 16.94 8.02
N ARG A 332 2.82 15.70 8.51
CA ARG A 332 1.93 15.14 9.54
C ARG A 332 2.67 14.57 10.72
N VAL A 333 2.04 14.66 11.86
CA VAL A 333 2.41 13.82 13.01
C VAL A 333 1.90 12.42 12.72
N THR A 334 2.74 11.53 12.29
CA THR A 334 2.40 10.13 12.25
C THR A 334 2.70 9.54 13.60
N GLN A 335 1.68 9.32 14.37
CA GLN A 335 1.70 8.34 15.37
C GLN A 335 1.76 8.61 16.79
N ILE A 336 1.32 7.58 17.43
CA ILE A 336 1.47 7.03 18.76
C ILE A 336 1.84 8.11 19.77
N ILE A 337 0.85 8.92 20.05
CA ILE A 337 0.85 9.62 21.32
C ILE A 337 0.54 8.53 22.35
N PRO A 338 1.44 8.24 23.29
CA PRO A 338 1.14 7.38 24.41
C PRO A 338 -0.15 7.80 25.09
N LYS A 339 -0.95 6.89 25.62
CA LYS A 339 -2.22 7.21 26.30
C LYS A 339 -2.07 8.32 27.36
N ALA A 340 -0.92 8.39 28.01
CA ALA A 340 -0.57 9.45 28.97
C ALA A 340 -0.47 10.85 28.33
N ASP A 341 -0.21 10.95 27.03
CA ASP A 341 -0.05 12.22 26.31
C ASP A 341 -1.29 12.64 25.52
N SER A 342 -2.38 11.86 25.61
CA SER A 342 -3.64 12.17 24.92
C SER A 342 -4.21 13.56 25.25
N ASN A 343 -3.87 14.09 26.41
CA ASN A 343 -4.26 15.45 26.85
C ASN A 343 -3.52 16.58 26.13
N LYS A 344 -2.50 16.28 25.32
CA LYS A 344 -1.79 17.29 24.50
C LYS A 344 -2.53 17.66 23.20
N TYR A 345 -3.63 17.00 22.89
CA TYR A 345 -4.50 17.41 21.79
C TYR A 345 -5.25 18.68 22.17
N ILE A 346 -4.87 19.76 21.53
CA ILE A 346 -5.33 21.09 21.96
C ILE A 346 -6.57 21.51 21.20
N LYS A 347 -6.77 21.05 19.96
CA LYS A 347 -7.83 21.62 19.12
C LYS A 347 -8.20 20.69 17.96
N MET A 348 -9.48 20.69 17.61
CA MET A 348 -9.92 20.27 16.28
C MET A 348 -9.74 21.44 15.31
N MET A 349 -9.07 21.22 14.20
CA MET A 349 -8.89 22.18 13.13
C MET A 349 -9.34 21.54 11.81
N ASN A 350 -10.35 22.10 11.18
CA ASN A 350 -10.95 21.56 9.95
C ASN A 350 -11.30 20.07 10.05
N GLY A 351 -11.85 19.64 11.19
CA GLY A 351 -12.21 18.23 11.44
C GLY A 351 -11.06 17.31 11.86
N SER A 352 -9.82 17.80 11.92
CA SER A 352 -8.65 17.00 12.28
C SER A 352 -8.13 17.37 13.67
N LYS A 353 -7.71 16.37 14.44
CA LYS A 353 -7.05 16.60 15.73
C LYS A 353 -5.66 17.20 15.49
N THR A 354 -5.31 18.19 16.28
CA THR A 354 -4.03 18.90 16.21
C THR A 354 -3.29 18.83 17.53
N ILE A 355 -1.97 18.96 17.46
CA ILE A 355 -1.10 19.11 18.62
C ILE A 355 -0.21 20.33 18.40
N GLN A 356 0.02 21.11 19.48
CA GLN A 356 0.98 22.21 19.48
C GLN A 356 2.29 21.78 20.12
N HIS A 357 3.40 22.03 19.43
CA HIS A 357 4.73 21.79 19.97
C HIS A 357 5.68 22.87 19.47
N GLN A 358 6.38 23.57 20.39
CA GLN A 358 7.32 24.65 20.06
C GLN A 358 6.74 25.72 19.09
N GLY A 359 5.47 26.10 19.29
CA GLY A 359 4.80 27.10 18.45
C GLY A 359 4.31 26.60 17.10
N ILE A 360 4.55 25.34 16.74
CA ILE A 360 4.11 24.72 15.49
C ILE A 360 2.86 23.89 15.76
N THR A 361 1.87 23.98 14.86
CA THR A 361 0.67 23.15 14.89
C THR A 361 0.84 21.95 13.98
N TYR A 362 0.77 20.77 14.55
CA TYR A 362 0.81 19.50 13.81
C TYR A 362 -0.58 18.88 13.74
N ILE A 363 -0.91 18.28 12.61
CA ILE A 363 -2.17 17.60 12.40
C ILE A 363 -1.99 16.10 12.62
N TYR A 364 -2.89 15.52 13.42
CA TYR A 364 -2.81 14.10 13.72
C TYR A 364 -3.40 13.25 12.59
N THR A 365 -2.57 12.44 11.96
CA THR A 365 -2.91 11.70 10.74
C THR A 365 -3.82 10.49 10.94
N LYS A 366 -4.18 10.14 12.18
CA LYS A 366 -5.10 9.03 12.44
C LYS A 366 -6.45 9.20 11.73
N ASP A 367 -6.89 10.44 11.55
CA ASP A 367 -8.14 10.75 10.89
C ASP A 367 -8.03 10.83 9.35
N PHE A 368 -6.81 10.64 8.79
CA PHE A 368 -6.57 10.70 7.35
C PHE A 368 -7.42 9.68 6.57
N VAL A 369 -7.56 8.47 7.07
CA VAL A 369 -8.30 7.40 6.39
C VAL A 369 -9.79 7.78 6.24
N TYR A 370 -10.39 8.35 7.29
CA TYR A 370 -11.78 8.82 7.21
C TYR A 370 -11.94 9.98 6.24
N ALA A 371 -11.02 10.96 6.29
CA ALA A 371 -11.07 12.10 5.38
C ALA A 371 -10.82 11.69 3.93
N ARG A 372 -9.93 10.73 3.67
CA ARG A 372 -9.70 10.12 2.37
C ARG A 372 -10.98 9.47 1.84
N ASP A 373 -11.62 8.65 2.65
CA ASP A 373 -12.83 7.94 2.25
C ASP A 373 -13.97 8.93 1.95
N GLU A 374 -14.22 9.88 2.85
CA GLU A 374 -15.27 10.89 2.71
C GLU A 374 -15.08 11.84 1.51
N ASN A 375 -13.84 12.26 1.24
CA ASN A 375 -13.58 13.28 0.23
C ASN A 375 -13.11 12.73 -1.11
N VAL A 376 -12.62 11.49 -1.18
CA VAL A 376 -12.04 10.92 -2.40
C VAL A 376 -12.74 9.61 -2.79
N ILE A 377 -12.64 8.58 -1.96
CA ILE A 377 -13.03 7.23 -2.37
C ILE A 377 -14.55 7.11 -2.55
N ASP A 378 -15.32 7.48 -1.52
CA ASP A 378 -16.78 7.34 -1.55
C ASP A 378 -17.43 8.20 -2.64
N PRO A 379 -17.03 9.49 -2.84
CA PRO A 379 -17.53 10.28 -3.96
C PRO A 379 -17.20 9.74 -5.34
N ILE A 380 -16.03 9.11 -5.52
CA ILE A 380 -15.67 8.47 -6.79
C ILE A 380 -16.54 7.25 -7.04
N VAL A 381 -16.76 6.41 -6.02
CA VAL A 381 -17.63 5.22 -6.14
C VAL A 381 -19.05 5.65 -6.54
N GLU A 382 -19.61 6.65 -5.86
CA GLU A 382 -20.93 7.21 -6.22
C GLU A 382 -20.96 7.71 -7.67
N TYR A 383 -19.92 8.41 -8.12
CA TYR A 383 -19.81 8.93 -9.49
C TYR A 383 -19.68 7.82 -10.55
N LEU A 384 -18.98 6.72 -10.23
CA LEU A 384 -18.77 5.62 -11.19
C LEU A 384 -19.97 4.67 -11.27
N LEU A 385 -20.78 4.60 -10.21
CA LEU A 385 -21.98 3.73 -10.16
C LEU A 385 -23.28 4.45 -10.54
N SER A 386 -23.24 5.80 -10.69
CA SER A 386 -24.37 6.59 -11.17
C SER A 386 -24.50 6.55 -12.69
#